data_f06a0ccca8ad072d808c6b8e666321e1
#
_entry.id   f06a0ccca8ad072d808c6b8e666321e1
#
_cell.length_a   1.000
_cell.length_b   1.000
_cell.length_c   1.000
_cell.angle_alpha   90.00
_cell.angle_beta   90.00
_cell.angle_gamma   90.00
#
_symmetry.space_group_name_H-M   'P 1'
#
loop_
_entity.id
_entity.type
_entity.pdbx_description
1 polymer ?
#
loop_
_entity_poly.entity_id
_entity_poly.type
_entity_poly.pdbx_seq_one_letter_code
_entity_poly.pdbx_strand_id
1 'polypeptide(L)'
;SQFMDQNNPLAELTHKRRLSALGPGGLSRERASFDVRDIHYTHYGRMCPIETPEGPNIGLINYLATYAKINEYGFIEAPYRKVDKATGKVTDIVEYMTADVEDDYYVAQAAEPLDEEGRFANPRVICRHRDEIISVERELIDYVDVSPNMMTSIATAFIPFLENDDANRALMGANMQRQAVPLMVTEAPIVATGIEHKCAVDSEVCITAKGPGVITRVSATNISVSYDDGNTADYTLTKFARSNQGTCINQRPIVTVGERVEAGQVIADGPACSQGEIALGKNVLIGFMTWEGYNYEDAILLNERLVREDVFTSIHIEEYETESRDTKLGMEEITRDIPNVGEDTLKDLDENGIILRRPHLFSRKRKDRGEKSAWGRAWRILPLNSGKSLFFRRRSTQCSPYGRLVRAA
;
A
#
# COMPACT_ATOMS: atom_id res chain seq x y z
N SER A 1 3.92 -19.60 -2.19
CA SER A 1 3.76 -18.41 -1.35
C SER A 1 4.76 -17.33 -1.78
N GLN A 2 4.40 -16.06 -1.62
CA GLN A 2 5.25 -14.91 -1.90
C GLN A 2 5.40 -14.07 -0.63
N PHE A 3 6.53 -13.39 -0.49
CA PHE A 3 6.68 -12.38 0.56
C PHE A 3 5.72 -11.22 0.27
N MET A 4 4.95 -10.83 1.29
CA MET A 4 3.97 -9.75 1.15
C MET A 4 4.68 -8.41 0.95
N ASP A 5 4.23 -7.63 -0.04
CA ASP A 5 4.64 -6.25 -0.25
C ASP A 5 4.09 -5.41 0.91
N GLN A 6 4.96 -4.86 1.74
CA GLN A 6 4.62 -4.20 3.00
C GLN A 6 5.26 -2.81 3.10
N ASN A 7 5.49 -2.15 1.97
CA ASN A 7 5.99 -0.77 1.95
C ASN A 7 5.03 0.19 2.65
N ASN A 8 3.74 0.06 2.36
CA ASN A 8 2.66 0.86 2.92
C ASN A 8 1.36 0.03 2.96
N PRO A 9 0.30 0.48 3.64
CA PRO A 9 -0.97 -0.25 3.73
C PRO A 9 -1.61 -0.58 2.38
N LEU A 10 -1.50 0.34 1.42
CA LEU A 10 -2.04 0.13 0.07
C LEU A 10 -1.33 -1.01 -0.65
N ALA A 11 0.00 -1.14 -0.50
CA ALA A 11 0.78 -2.24 -1.07
C ALA A 11 0.34 -3.59 -0.49
N GLU A 12 0.04 -3.67 0.80
CA GLU A 12 -0.49 -4.87 1.43
C GLU A 12 -1.86 -5.27 0.88
N LEU A 13 -2.80 -4.32 0.81
CA LEU A 13 -4.15 -4.55 0.29
C LEU A 13 -4.12 -5.03 -1.16
N THR A 14 -3.36 -4.36 -2.01
CA THR A 14 -3.28 -4.70 -3.43
C THR A 14 -2.58 -6.04 -3.65
N HIS A 15 -1.56 -6.38 -2.86
CA HIS A 15 -0.91 -7.68 -2.95
C HIS A 15 -1.86 -8.85 -2.64
N LYS A 16 -2.73 -8.69 -1.63
CA LYS A 16 -3.74 -9.70 -1.28
C LYS A 16 -4.80 -9.89 -2.37
N ARG A 17 -4.99 -8.91 -3.24
CA ARG A 17 -5.98 -8.90 -4.35
C ARG A 17 -5.35 -9.13 -5.72
N ARG A 18 -4.10 -9.58 -5.77
CA ARG A 18 -3.35 -9.83 -7.01
C ARG A 18 -3.79 -11.14 -7.66
N LEU A 19 -3.98 -11.09 -8.97
CA LEU A 19 -4.31 -12.21 -9.83
C LEU A 19 -3.11 -12.50 -10.73
N SER A 20 -2.68 -13.75 -10.81
CA SER A 20 -1.53 -14.15 -11.63
C SER A 20 -1.92 -15.23 -12.63
N ALA A 21 -1.56 -15.02 -13.91
CA ALA A 21 -1.67 -16.03 -14.93
C ALA A 21 -0.45 -16.98 -14.96
N LEU A 22 0.59 -16.66 -14.16
CA LEU A 22 1.84 -17.41 -14.09
C LEU A 22 1.79 -18.47 -12.98
N GLY A 23 2.67 -19.46 -13.09
CA GLY A 23 2.89 -20.45 -12.05
C GLY A 23 2.46 -21.87 -12.42
N PRO A 24 2.41 -22.80 -11.45
CA PRO A 24 2.01 -24.20 -11.69
C PRO A 24 0.58 -24.28 -12.24
N GLY A 25 0.44 -24.90 -13.41
CA GLY A 25 -0.85 -24.99 -14.12
C GLY A 25 -1.23 -23.74 -14.93
N GLY A 26 -0.41 -22.67 -14.88
CA GLY A 26 -0.60 -21.43 -15.64
C GLY A 26 0.34 -21.32 -16.84
N LEU A 27 0.48 -20.08 -17.32
CA LEU A 27 1.33 -19.73 -18.46
C LEU A 27 2.79 -19.49 -18.05
N SER A 28 3.71 -19.61 -19.01
CA SER A 28 5.06 -19.07 -18.90
C SER A 28 5.14 -17.74 -19.67
N ARG A 29 6.02 -16.81 -19.23
CA ARG A 29 6.18 -15.50 -19.88
C ARG A 29 6.49 -15.60 -21.36
N GLU A 30 7.30 -16.57 -21.75
CA GLU A 30 7.76 -16.80 -23.13
C GLU A 30 6.63 -17.31 -24.04
N ARG A 31 5.65 -18.02 -23.48
CA ARG A 31 4.51 -18.60 -24.23
C ARG A 31 3.27 -17.72 -24.22
N ALA A 32 3.28 -16.63 -23.46
CA ALA A 32 2.15 -15.72 -23.39
C ALA A 32 2.06 -14.85 -24.64
N SER A 33 1.04 -15.07 -25.47
CA SER A 33 0.71 -14.22 -26.62
C SER A 33 0.11 -12.88 -26.19
N PHE A 34 -0.15 -11.99 -27.16
CA PHE A 34 -0.86 -10.73 -26.90
C PHE A 34 -2.30 -10.98 -26.45
N ASP A 35 -2.99 -11.98 -26.98
CA ASP A 35 -4.38 -12.27 -26.69
C ASP A 35 -4.66 -12.48 -25.20
N VAL A 36 -3.73 -13.15 -24.47
CA VAL A 36 -3.88 -13.39 -23.02
C VAL A 36 -3.50 -12.18 -22.17
N ARG A 37 -2.92 -11.15 -22.77
CA ARG A 37 -2.54 -9.89 -22.11
C ARG A 37 -3.53 -8.77 -22.36
N ASP A 38 -4.43 -8.96 -23.34
CA ASP A 38 -5.42 -7.97 -23.73
C ASP A 38 -6.55 -7.86 -22.69
N ILE A 39 -7.22 -6.71 -22.68
CA ILE A 39 -8.39 -6.47 -21.87
C ILE A 39 -9.60 -6.99 -22.63
N HIS A 40 -10.29 -7.96 -22.01
CA HIS A 40 -11.53 -8.52 -22.55
C HIS A 40 -12.75 -7.83 -21.92
N TYR A 41 -13.89 -7.77 -22.60
CA TYR A 41 -15.10 -7.12 -22.06
C TYR A 41 -15.56 -7.74 -20.72
N THR A 42 -15.32 -9.04 -20.50
CA THR A 42 -15.63 -9.74 -19.26
C THR A 42 -14.79 -9.28 -18.05
N HIS A 43 -13.76 -8.46 -18.27
CA HIS A 43 -12.98 -7.86 -17.18
C HIS A 43 -13.78 -6.80 -16.43
N TYR A 44 -14.82 -6.23 -17.05
CA TYR A 44 -15.62 -5.19 -16.43
C TYR A 44 -16.19 -5.62 -15.08
N GLY A 45 -15.92 -4.82 -14.04
CA GLY A 45 -16.34 -5.12 -12.67
C GLY A 45 -15.61 -6.28 -11.99
N ARG A 46 -14.68 -6.96 -12.68
CA ARG A 46 -13.94 -8.14 -12.18
C ARG A 46 -12.44 -7.89 -12.05
N MET A 47 -11.79 -7.47 -13.12
CA MET A 47 -10.36 -7.17 -13.16
C MET A 47 -10.14 -5.73 -13.60
N CYS A 48 -9.25 -5.01 -12.91
CA CYS A 48 -8.92 -3.64 -13.28
C CYS A 48 -8.21 -3.60 -14.64
N PRO A 49 -8.66 -2.77 -15.58
CA PRO A 49 -8.01 -2.64 -16.88
C PRO A 49 -6.72 -1.80 -16.85
N ILE A 50 -6.47 -1.08 -15.76
CA ILE A 50 -5.38 -0.11 -15.63
C ILE A 50 -4.23 -0.67 -14.80
N GLU A 51 -4.50 -1.25 -13.63
CA GLU A 51 -3.48 -1.72 -12.71
C GLU A 51 -2.87 -3.05 -13.21
N THR A 52 -1.69 -2.98 -13.79
CA THR A 52 -0.87 -4.13 -14.21
C THR A 52 0.60 -3.72 -14.14
N PRO A 53 1.56 -4.64 -13.93
CA PRO A 53 2.97 -4.30 -13.99
C PRO A 53 3.39 -3.81 -15.37
N GLU A 54 4.43 -2.99 -15.42
CA GLU A 54 5.13 -2.63 -16.65
C GLU A 54 6.16 -3.72 -17.03
N GLY A 55 6.40 -3.89 -18.33
CA GLY A 55 7.42 -4.80 -18.83
C GLY A 55 6.90 -6.23 -19.13
N PRO A 56 7.72 -7.28 -18.92
CA PRO A 56 7.41 -8.64 -19.40
C PRO A 56 6.13 -9.25 -18.80
N ASN A 57 5.69 -8.78 -17.65
CA ASN A 57 4.53 -9.27 -16.94
C ASN A 57 3.24 -8.50 -17.24
N ILE A 58 3.26 -7.52 -18.16
CA ILE A 58 2.07 -6.75 -18.52
C ILE A 58 0.93 -7.66 -18.95
N GLY A 59 -0.26 -7.44 -18.41
CA GLY A 59 -1.45 -8.25 -18.68
C GLY A 59 -1.46 -9.67 -18.10
N LEU A 60 -0.32 -10.18 -17.59
CA LEU A 60 -0.23 -11.50 -16.94
C LEU A 60 -0.44 -11.42 -15.42
N ILE A 61 -0.16 -10.27 -14.84
CA ILE A 61 -0.45 -9.96 -13.44
C ILE A 61 -1.49 -8.85 -13.44
N ASN A 62 -2.65 -9.14 -12.89
CA ASN A 62 -3.78 -8.23 -12.81
C ASN A 62 -4.25 -8.09 -11.36
N TYR A 63 -5.19 -7.21 -11.13
CA TYR A 63 -5.72 -6.93 -9.80
C TYR A 63 -7.24 -6.95 -9.81
N LEU A 64 -7.80 -7.53 -8.75
CA LEU A 64 -9.23 -7.64 -8.56
C LEU A 64 -9.87 -6.25 -8.47
N ALA A 65 -10.97 -6.03 -9.18
CA ALA A 65 -11.73 -4.79 -9.10
C ALA A 65 -12.32 -4.60 -7.69
N THR A 66 -12.64 -3.37 -7.33
CA THR A 66 -12.98 -2.95 -5.96
C THR A 66 -14.12 -3.79 -5.36
N TYR A 67 -15.18 -4.02 -6.09
CA TYR A 67 -16.39 -4.75 -5.63
C TYR A 67 -16.38 -6.23 -5.98
N ALA A 68 -15.42 -6.70 -6.76
CA ALA A 68 -15.34 -8.08 -7.19
C ALA A 68 -14.94 -9.03 -6.05
N LYS A 69 -15.43 -10.25 -6.11
CA LYS A 69 -15.04 -11.35 -5.23
C LYS A 69 -14.79 -12.62 -6.03
N ILE A 70 -14.13 -13.59 -5.40
CA ILE A 70 -13.90 -14.92 -5.97
C ILE A 70 -14.86 -15.88 -5.31
N ASN A 71 -15.59 -16.67 -6.10
CA ASN A 71 -16.52 -17.67 -5.60
C ASN A 71 -15.79 -18.96 -5.16
N GLU A 72 -16.53 -19.92 -4.60
CA GLU A 72 -15.99 -21.20 -4.13
C GLU A 72 -15.37 -22.07 -5.23
N TYR A 73 -15.72 -21.84 -6.49
CA TYR A 73 -15.17 -22.54 -7.66
C TYR A 73 -13.93 -21.85 -8.25
N GLY A 74 -13.57 -20.67 -7.74
CA GLY A 74 -12.42 -19.89 -8.21
C GLY A 74 -12.73 -18.90 -9.34
N PHE A 75 -13.99 -18.70 -9.72
CA PHE A 75 -14.40 -17.69 -10.71
C PHE A 75 -14.60 -16.32 -10.05
N ILE A 76 -14.32 -15.28 -10.81
CA ILE A 76 -14.50 -13.89 -10.36
C ILE A 76 -15.94 -13.47 -10.63
N GLU A 77 -16.61 -12.96 -9.61
CA GLU A 77 -17.97 -12.44 -9.66
C GLU A 77 -18.00 -10.94 -9.43
N ALA A 78 -18.90 -10.26 -10.15
CA ALA A 78 -19.21 -8.85 -9.97
C ALA A 78 -20.62 -8.66 -9.41
N PRO A 79 -20.86 -7.64 -8.57
CA PRO A 79 -22.18 -7.36 -8.01
C PRO A 79 -23.01 -6.47 -8.92
N TYR A 80 -24.30 -6.77 -9.02
CA TYR A 80 -25.29 -5.99 -9.77
C TYR A 80 -26.57 -5.85 -8.97
N ARG A 81 -27.25 -4.70 -9.09
CA ARG A 81 -28.57 -4.49 -8.50
C ARG A 81 -29.64 -5.00 -9.43
N LYS A 82 -30.57 -5.78 -8.92
CA LYS A 82 -31.66 -6.35 -9.69
C LYS A 82 -32.74 -5.33 -9.99
N VAL A 83 -33.28 -5.36 -11.20
CA VAL A 83 -34.46 -4.60 -11.60
C VAL A 83 -35.69 -5.49 -11.50
N ASP A 84 -36.73 -5.04 -10.80
CA ASP A 84 -38.02 -5.75 -10.76
C ASP A 84 -38.80 -5.49 -12.04
N LYS A 85 -38.91 -6.48 -12.89
CA LYS A 85 -39.62 -6.38 -14.16
C LYS A 85 -41.13 -6.10 -14.04
N ALA A 86 -41.75 -6.43 -12.90
CA ALA A 86 -43.16 -6.16 -12.70
C ALA A 86 -43.44 -4.68 -12.44
N THR A 87 -42.54 -3.99 -11.72
CA THR A 87 -42.70 -2.60 -11.33
C THR A 87 -41.79 -1.65 -12.11
N GLY A 88 -40.76 -2.16 -12.79
CA GLY A 88 -39.70 -1.40 -13.46
C GLY A 88 -38.79 -0.65 -12.50
N LYS A 89 -38.78 -1.02 -11.21
CA LYS A 89 -37.96 -0.38 -10.18
C LYS A 89 -36.60 -1.07 -10.01
N VAL A 90 -35.58 -0.26 -9.81
CA VAL A 90 -34.26 -0.75 -9.35
C VAL A 90 -34.38 -1.09 -7.88
N THR A 91 -34.08 -2.34 -7.52
CA THR A 91 -34.15 -2.82 -6.14
C THR A 91 -32.79 -2.66 -5.44
N ASP A 92 -32.80 -2.77 -4.12
CA ASP A 92 -31.56 -2.81 -3.30
C ASP A 92 -30.98 -4.23 -3.20
N ILE A 93 -31.59 -5.20 -3.89
CA ILE A 93 -31.10 -6.58 -3.92
C ILE A 93 -29.87 -6.65 -4.84
N VAL A 94 -28.74 -7.00 -4.24
CA VAL A 94 -27.47 -7.18 -4.95
C VAL A 94 -27.22 -8.65 -5.18
N GLU A 95 -27.09 -9.04 -6.44
CA GLU A 95 -26.73 -10.40 -6.86
C GLU A 95 -25.31 -10.38 -7.44
N TYR A 96 -24.50 -11.38 -7.05
CA TYR A 96 -23.18 -11.58 -7.63
C TYR A 96 -23.26 -12.59 -8.75
N MET A 97 -22.66 -12.28 -9.89
CA MET A 97 -22.69 -13.17 -11.03
C MET A 97 -21.35 -13.22 -11.76
N THR A 98 -21.06 -14.39 -12.31
CA THR A 98 -19.92 -14.64 -13.20
C THR A 98 -20.19 -14.05 -14.58
N ALA A 99 -19.16 -13.96 -15.42
CA ALA A 99 -19.27 -13.32 -16.73
C ALA A 99 -20.19 -14.08 -17.69
N ASP A 100 -20.20 -15.40 -17.63
CA ASP A 100 -21.05 -16.27 -18.44
C ASP A 100 -22.56 -16.08 -18.12
N VAL A 101 -22.88 -15.84 -16.86
CA VAL A 101 -24.26 -15.54 -16.43
C VAL A 101 -24.65 -14.12 -16.83
N GLU A 102 -23.73 -13.15 -16.71
CA GLU A 102 -23.97 -11.76 -17.11
C GLU A 102 -24.29 -11.61 -18.60
N ASP A 103 -23.69 -12.43 -19.46
CA ASP A 103 -23.86 -12.40 -20.91
C ASP A 103 -25.32 -12.59 -21.38
N ASP A 104 -26.17 -13.17 -20.53
CA ASP A 104 -27.59 -13.40 -20.83
C ASP A 104 -28.47 -12.20 -20.48
N TYR A 105 -27.96 -11.17 -19.81
CA TYR A 105 -28.73 -10.06 -19.28
C TYR A 105 -28.36 -8.70 -19.89
N TYR A 106 -29.30 -7.79 -19.82
CA TYR A 106 -29.09 -6.36 -20.13
C TYR A 106 -28.75 -5.61 -18.85
N VAL A 107 -27.53 -5.07 -18.77
CA VAL A 107 -27.03 -4.38 -17.58
C VAL A 107 -26.88 -2.90 -17.85
N ALA A 108 -27.66 -2.09 -17.15
CA ALA A 108 -27.59 -0.61 -17.25
C ALA A 108 -26.45 -0.04 -16.41
N GLN A 109 -25.98 1.14 -16.81
CA GLN A 109 -24.95 1.85 -16.04
C GLN A 109 -25.53 2.45 -14.76
N ALA A 110 -24.70 2.52 -13.69
CA ALA A 110 -25.13 3.09 -12.41
C ALA A 110 -25.48 4.59 -12.47
N ALA A 111 -24.99 5.33 -13.48
CA ALA A 111 -25.22 6.75 -13.64
C ALA A 111 -26.52 7.10 -14.38
N GLU A 112 -27.29 6.10 -14.84
CA GLU A 112 -28.56 6.36 -15.48
C GLU A 112 -29.55 7.04 -14.53
N PRO A 113 -30.24 8.11 -14.96
CA PRO A 113 -31.13 8.87 -14.11
C PRO A 113 -32.36 8.03 -13.73
N LEU A 114 -32.66 8.00 -12.43
CA LEU A 114 -33.84 7.37 -11.85
C LEU A 114 -34.86 8.46 -11.43
N ASP A 115 -36.14 8.14 -11.51
CA ASP A 115 -37.21 8.98 -10.98
C ASP A 115 -37.33 8.84 -9.44
N GLU A 116 -38.25 9.60 -8.82
CA GLU A 116 -38.50 9.54 -7.37
C GLU A 116 -39.01 8.16 -6.90
N GLU A 117 -39.53 7.35 -7.82
CA GLU A 117 -40.02 6.01 -7.54
C GLU A 117 -38.93 4.93 -7.73
N GLY A 118 -37.73 5.30 -8.17
CA GLY A 118 -36.61 4.39 -8.45
C GLY A 118 -36.71 3.67 -9.79
N ARG A 119 -37.45 4.20 -10.76
CA ARG A 119 -37.53 3.71 -12.15
C ARG A 119 -36.63 4.55 -13.06
N PHE A 120 -36.23 4.01 -14.20
CA PHE A 120 -35.50 4.77 -15.20
C PHE A 120 -36.35 5.93 -15.74
N ALA A 121 -35.82 7.14 -15.64
CA ALA A 121 -36.50 8.35 -16.12
C ALA A 121 -36.62 8.36 -17.65
N ASN A 122 -35.60 7.87 -18.35
CA ASN A 122 -35.56 7.79 -19.80
C ASN A 122 -36.32 6.56 -20.34
N PRO A 123 -37.08 6.66 -21.46
CA PRO A 123 -37.76 5.52 -22.08
C PRO A 123 -36.77 4.53 -22.73
N ARG A 124 -35.56 5.02 -23.10
CA ARG A 124 -34.46 4.22 -23.61
C ARG A 124 -33.25 4.42 -22.74
N VAL A 125 -32.60 3.32 -22.36
CA VAL A 125 -31.48 3.26 -21.42
C VAL A 125 -30.27 2.66 -22.13
N ILE A 126 -29.11 3.23 -21.89
CA ILE A 126 -27.84 2.68 -22.37
C ILE A 126 -27.43 1.52 -21.48
N CYS A 127 -27.23 0.37 -22.07
CA CYS A 127 -26.84 -0.85 -21.36
C CYS A 127 -25.71 -1.59 -22.08
N ARG A 128 -25.07 -2.47 -21.32
CA ARG A 128 -24.14 -3.47 -21.86
C ARG A 128 -24.90 -4.77 -22.08
N HIS A 129 -24.60 -5.41 -23.18
CA HIS A 129 -24.99 -6.79 -23.44
C HIS A 129 -23.83 -7.45 -24.17
N ARG A 130 -23.17 -8.40 -23.52
CA ARG A 130 -21.91 -9.00 -23.98
C ARG A 130 -20.82 -7.93 -24.24
N ASP A 131 -20.27 -7.86 -25.44
CA ASP A 131 -19.27 -6.91 -25.92
C ASP A 131 -19.83 -5.60 -26.47
N GLU A 132 -21.17 -5.49 -26.60
CA GLU A 132 -21.82 -4.35 -27.20
C GLU A 132 -22.42 -3.38 -26.16
N ILE A 133 -22.34 -2.10 -26.46
CA ILE A 133 -23.05 -1.03 -25.75
C ILE A 133 -24.23 -0.62 -26.64
N ILE A 134 -25.44 -0.91 -26.18
CA ILE A 134 -26.68 -0.68 -26.93
C ILE A 134 -27.67 0.15 -26.14
N SER A 135 -28.59 0.79 -26.85
CA SER A 135 -29.71 1.50 -26.23
C SER A 135 -30.98 0.68 -26.41
N VAL A 136 -31.57 0.24 -25.32
CA VAL A 136 -32.79 -0.58 -25.30
C VAL A 136 -33.91 0.11 -24.55
N GLU A 137 -35.12 -0.39 -24.66
CA GLU A 137 -36.27 0.06 -23.88
C GLU A 137 -36.06 -0.29 -22.39
N ARG A 138 -36.41 0.62 -21.48
CA ARG A 138 -36.21 0.45 -20.03
C ARG A 138 -36.80 -0.83 -19.44
N GLU A 139 -37.82 -1.38 -20.05
CA GLU A 139 -38.51 -2.61 -19.62
C GLU A 139 -37.68 -3.88 -19.86
N LEU A 140 -36.68 -3.81 -20.75
CA LEU A 140 -35.78 -4.91 -21.06
C LEU A 140 -34.61 -5.02 -20.11
N ILE A 141 -34.33 -3.98 -19.32
CA ILE A 141 -33.19 -3.98 -18.38
C ILE A 141 -33.42 -4.97 -17.25
N ASP A 142 -32.44 -5.82 -17.02
CA ASP A 142 -32.46 -6.86 -15.98
C ASP A 142 -31.74 -6.42 -14.72
N TYR A 143 -30.58 -5.77 -14.88
CA TYR A 143 -29.69 -5.35 -13.80
C TYR A 143 -29.12 -3.97 -14.02
N VAL A 144 -28.58 -3.39 -12.93
CA VAL A 144 -27.90 -2.09 -12.92
C VAL A 144 -26.57 -2.23 -12.18
N ASP A 145 -25.53 -1.59 -12.65
CA ASP A 145 -24.25 -1.52 -11.97
C ASP A 145 -24.43 -0.95 -10.55
N VAL A 146 -23.68 -1.48 -9.57
CA VAL A 146 -23.75 -1.01 -8.19
C VAL A 146 -23.12 0.38 -8.05
N SER A 147 -22.02 0.63 -8.76
CA SER A 147 -21.28 1.88 -8.72
C SER A 147 -20.56 2.13 -10.05
N PRO A 148 -20.40 3.40 -10.47
CA PRO A 148 -19.55 3.74 -11.62
C PRO A 148 -18.08 3.32 -11.45
N ASN A 149 -17.60 3.24 -10.20
CA ASN A 149 -16.20 2.94 -9.86
C ASN A 149 -15.91 1.44 -9.79
N MET A 150 -16.89 0.58 -10.09
CA MET A 150 -16.72 -0.88 -9.94
C MET A 150 -15.70 -1.50 -10.90
N MET A 151 -15.31 -0.80 -11.95
CA MET A 151 -14.33 -1.31 -12.93
C MET A 151 -12.87 -1.19 -12.48
N THR A 152 -12.57 -0.35 -11.49
CA THR A 152 -11.21 -0.05 -11.06
C THR A 152 -10.79 -0.88 -9.86
N SER A 153 -9.48 -1.16 -9.74
CA SER A 153 -8.88 -1.71 -8.52
C SER A 153 -8.78 -0.65 -7.41
N ILE A 154 -8.41 -1.07 -6.21
CA ILE A 154 -8.24 -0.17 -5.07
C ILE A 154 -7.18 0.88 -5.36
N ALA A 155 -5.98 0.49 -5.85
CA ALA A 155 -4.92 1.46 -6.14
C ALA A 155 -5.32 2.47 -7.23
N THR A 156 -5.99 2.03 -8.27
CA THR A 156 -6.51 2.91 -9.32
C THR A 156 -7.59 3.85 -8.80
N ALA A 157 -8.44 3.38 -7.88
CA ALA A 157 -9.49 4.19 -7.26
C ALA A 157 -8.94 5.30 -6.32
N PHE A 158 -7.67 5.27 -5.96
CA PHE A 158 -7.00 6.37 -5.23
C PHE A 158 -6.65 7.56 -6.11
N ILE A 159 -6.67 7.42 -7.44
CA ILE A 159 -6.28 8.49 -8.37
C ILE A 159 -7.45 9.46 -8.54
N PRO A 160 -7.35 10.71 -8.06
CA PRO A 160 -8.39 11.69 -8.27
C PRO A 160 -8.39 12.13 -9.74
N PHE A 161 -9.58 12.43 -10.28
CA PHE A 161 -9.79 12.85 -11.68
C PHE A 161 -9.23 11.83 -12.71
N LEU A 162 -9.33 10.54 -12.39
CA LEU A 162 -8.84 9.44 -13.23
C LEU A 162 -9.35 9.53 -14.68
N GLU A 163 -10.59 9.98 -14.87
CA GLU A 163 -11.23 10.13 -16.17
C GLU A 163 -10.53 11.14 -17.08
N ASN A 164 -9.72 12.04 -16.54
CA ASN A 164 -8.95 13.03 -17.28
C ASN A 164 -7.52 12.59 -17.62
N ASP A 165 -7.09 11.44 -17.06
CA ASP A 165 -5.74 10.91 -17.24
C ASP A 165 -5.68 9.92 -18.41
N ASP A 166 -4.56 9.92 -19.12
CA ASP A 166 -4.25 8.84 -20.05
C ASP A 166 -4.04 7.52 -19.30
N ALA A 167 -4.57 6.41 -19.87
CA ALA A 167 -4.50 5.09 -19.24
C ALA A 167 -3.06 4.64 -18.91
N ASN A 168 -2.09 4.97 -19.77
CA ASN A 168 -0.68 4.63 -19.53
C ASN A 168 -0.14 5.37 -18.30
N ARG A 169 -0.51 6.64 -18.10
CA ARG A 169 -0.07 7.43 -16.94
C ARG A 169 -0.80 7.01 -15.67
N ALA A 170 -2.06 6.65 -15.76
CA ALA A 170 -2.82 6.08 -14.65
C ALA A 170 -2.21 4.75 -14.17
N LEU A 171 -1.79 3.87 -15.09
CA LEU A 171 -1.09 2.62 -14.78
C LEU A 171 0.22 2.90 -14.02
N MET A 172 1.05 3.82 -14.51
CA MET A 172 2.29 4.20 -13.84
C MET A 172 2.01 4.76 -12.44
N GLY A 173 1.02 5.65 -12.30
CA GLY A 173 0.61 6.23 -11.02
C GLY A 173 0.12 5.18 -10.02
N ALA A 174 -0.74 4.26 -10.43
CA ALA A 174 -1.23 3.16 -9.60
C ALA A 174 -0.08 2.27 -9.09
N ASN A 175 0.90 1.97 -9.95
CA ASN A 175 2.09 1.20 -9.57
C ASN A 175 2.99 1.99 -8.60
N MET A 176 3.17 3.30 -8.81
CA MET A 176 4.03 4.14 -7.95
C MET A 176 3.44 4.34 -6.54
N GLN A 177 2.12 4.44 -6.38
CA GLN A 177 1.48 4.52 -5.06
C GLN A 177 1.86 3.35 -4.14
N ARG A 178 2.01 2.14 -4.67
CA ARG A 178 2.43 0.96 -3.91
C ARG A 178 3.89 1.00 -3.44
N GLN A 179 4.71 1.85 -4.04
CA GLN A 179 6.12 2.01 -3.71
C GLN A 179 6.38 3.16 -2.72
N ALA A 180 5.34 3.89 -2.32
CA ALA A 180 5.46 5.01 -1.40
C ALA A 180 5.98 4.53 -0.03
N VAL A 181 6.98 5.24 0.49
CA VAL A 181 7.59 4.96 1.80
C VAL A 181 6.82 5.70 2.89
N PRO A 182 6.48 5.06 4.02
CA PRO A 182 5.86 5.74 5.15
C PRO A 182 6.77 6.83 5.71
N LEU A 183 6.29 8.07 5.73
CA LEU A 183 7.01 9.20 6.30
C LEU A 183 6.82 9.27 7.81
N MET A 184 7.74 9.98 8.50
CA MET A 184 7.60 10.22 9.94
C MET A 184 6.34 11.00 10.28
N VAL A 185 6.01 12.00 9.47
CA VAL A 185 4.78 12.78 9.56
C VAL A 185 4.17 12.87 8.17
N THR A 186 3.04 12.23 7.99
CA THR A 186 2.27 12.27 6.74
C THR A 186 1.15 13.31 6.83
N GLU A 187 0.57 13.66 5.69
CA GLU A 187 -0.60 14.52 5.59
C GLU A 187 -1.64 13.85 4.70
N ALA A 188 -2.91 13.90 5.11
CA ALA A 188 -4.01 13.49 4.26
C ALA A 188 -4.02 14.33 2.97
N PRO A 189 -4.33 13.74 1.80
CA PRO A 189 -4.40 14.48 0.56
C PRO A 189 -5.54 15.52 0.62
N ILE A 190 -5.29 16.73 0.10
CA ILE A 190 -6.31 17.79 0.04
C ILE A 190 -7.41 17.41 -0.96
N VAL A 191 -7.01 16.78 -2.08
CA VAL A 191 -7.91 16.23 -3.09
C VAL A 191 -7.82 14.72 -3.05
N ALA A 192 -8.94 14.06 -2.81
CA ALA A 192 -9.04 12.62 -2.60
C ALA A 192 -10.30 12.06 -3.27
N THR A 193 -10.41 10.74 -3.33
CA THR A 193 -11.55 10.05 -3.95
C THR A 193 -12.58 9.55 -2.92
N GLY A 194 -12.25 9.59 -1.63
CA GLY A 194 -13.10 9.12 -0.53
C GLY A 194 -12.91 7.65 -0.14
N ILE A 195 -12.10 6.91 -0.89
CA ILE A 195 -11.80 5.49 -0.57
C ILE A 195 -10.72 5.36 0.52
N GLU A 196 -9.98 6.42 0.81
CA GLU A 196 -8.81 6.45 1.68
C GLU A 196 -9.15 6.02 3.11
N HIS A 197 -10.24 6.53 3.66
CA HIS A 197 -10.70 6.17 5.01
C HIS A 197 -11.09 4.69 5.09
N LYS A 198 -11.91 4.24 4.13
CA LYS A 198 -12.33 2.84 4.10
C LYS A 198 -11.14 1.90 3.98
N CYS A 199 -10.18 2.21 3.13
CA CYS A 199 -8.96 1.40 2.97
C CYS A 199 -8.09 1.40 4.24
N ALA A 200 -8.01 2.51 4.97
CA ALA A 200 -7.27 2.60 6.23
C ALA A 200 -7.88 1.70 7.31
N VAL A 201 -9.21 1.65 7.40
CA VAL A 201 -9.94 0.80 8.34
C VAL A 201 -9.86 -0.68 7.92
N ASP A 202 -10.17 -0.99 6.67
CA ASP A 202 -10.22 -2.36 6.15
C ASP A 202 -8.84 -3.04 6.09
N SER A 203 -7.75 -2.27 6.04
CA SER A 203 -6.37 -2.79 6.10
C SER A 203 -5.94 -3.18 7.51
N GLU A 204 -6.72 -2.84 8.54
CA GLU A 204 -6.41 -3.06 9.96
C GLU A 204 -5.09 -2.39 10.42
N VAL A 205 -4.58 -1.47 9.63
CA VAL A 205 -3.36 -0.70 9.96
C VAL A 205 -3.66 0.36 11.02
N CYS A 206 -4.85 0.96 10.96
CA CYS A 206 -5.39 1.82 11.98
C CYS A 206 -6.14 1.01 13.04
N ILE A 207 -6.06 1.43 14.29
CA ILE A 207 -6.81 0.79 15.37
C ILE A 207 -8.15 1.51 15.52
N THR A 208 -9.23 0.73 15.49
CA THR A 208 -10.60 1.23 15.67
C THR A 208 -11.20 0.81 17.01
N ALA A 209 -12.09 1.63 17.54
CA ALA A 209 -12.87 1.31 18.73
C ALA A 209 -13.92 0.24 18.41
N LYS A 210 -14.04 -0.79 19.26
CA LYS A 210 -15.02 -1.88 19.09
C LYS A 210 -16.46 -1.51 19.40
N GLY A 211 -16.64 -0.47 20.21
CA GLY A 211 -17.94 0.00 20.66
C GLY A 211 -17.92 1.46 21.13
N PRO A 212 -19.07 2.04 21.44
CA PRO A 212 -19.13 3.39 22.01
C PRO A 212 -18.59 3.39 23.44
N GLY A 213 -17.81 4.42 23.79
CA GLY A 213 -17.18 4.52 25.10
C GLY A 213 -16.38 5.79 25.30
N VAL A 214 -15.62 5.84 26.39
CA VAL A 214 -14.77 6.97 26.78
C VAL A 214 -13.33 6.51 26.95
N ILE A 215 -12.40 7.31 26.42
CA ILE A 215 -10.96 7.06 26.54
C ILE A 215 -10.52 7.37 27.98
N THR A 216 -10.04 6.36 28.70
CA THR A 216 -9.60 6.50 30.10
C THR A 216 -8.12 6.77 30.23
N ARG A 217 -7.30 6.23 29.30
CA ARG A 217 -5.85 6.39 29.33
C ARG A 217 -5.29 6.41 27.91
N VAL A 218 -4.35 7.32 27.69
CA VAL A 218 -3.56 7.39 26.43
C VAL A 218 -2.09 7.47 26.78
N SER A 219 -1.30 6.62 26.16
CA SER A 219 0.16 6.65 26.20
C SER A 219 0.71 6.40 24.80
N ALA A 220 2.01 6.58 24.61
CA ALA A 220 2.65 6.30 23.32
C ALA A 220 2.52 4.82 22.89
N THR A 221 2.30 3.91 23.84
CA THR A 221 2.26 2.45 23.60
C THR A 221 0.90 1.83 23.83
N ASN A 222 0.01 2.46 24.60
CA ASN A 222 -1.27 1.87 25.00
C ASN A 222 -2.39 2.91 25.02
N ILE A 223 -3.57 2.49 24.60
CA ILE A 223 -4.83 3.23 24.74
C ILE A 223 -5.81 2.34 25.51
N SER A 224 -6.42 2.86 26.57
CA SER A 224 -7.47 2.18 27.33
C SER A 224 -8.81 2.85 27.09
N VAL A 225 -9.82 2.07 26.76
CA VAL A 225 -11.20 2.51 26.48
C VAL A 225 -12.14 1.83 27.49
N SER A 226 -13.00 2.61 28.14
CA SER A 226 -14.12 2.10 28.91
C SER A 226 -15.39 2.25 28.09
N TYR A 227 -15.97 1.11 27.70
CA TYR A 227 -17.18 1.06 26.89
C TYR A 227 -18.44 1.24 27.71
N ASP A 228 -19.50 1.72 27.06
CA ASP A 228 -20.80 1.96 27.72
C ASP A 228 -21.48 0.65 28.20
N ASP A 229 -21.07 -0.51 27.70
CA ASP A 229 -21.48 -1.84 28.14
C ASP A 229 -20.80 -2.31 29.45
N GLY A 230 -19.95 -1.47 30.04
CA GLY A 230 -19.19 -1.74 31.28
C GLY A 230 -17.86 -2.52 31.03
N ASN A 231 -17.57 -2.91 29.81
CA ASN A 231 -16.30 -3.56 29.48
C ASN A 231 -15.19 -2.53 29.33
N THR A 232 -13.96 -2.92 29.61
CA THR A 232 -12.75 -2.13 29.33
C THR A 232 -11.87 -2.87 28.33
N ALA A 233 -11.27 -2.16 27.38
CA ALA A 233 -10.30 -2.72 26.47
C ALA A 233 -9.00 -1.91 26.47
N ASP A 234 -7.89 -2.63 26.48
CA ASP A 234 -6.55 -2.07 26.34
C ASP A 234 -5.98 -2.41 24.96
N TYR A 235 -5.67 -1.37 24.20
CA TYR A 235 -5.06 -1.47 22.87
C TYR A 235 -3.57 -1.20 22.95
N THR A 236 -2.76 -2.19 22.60
CA THR A 236 -1.30 -2.04 22.52
C THR A 236 -0.89 -1.58 21.13
N LEU A 237 -0.16 -0.48 21.05
CA LEU A 237 0.30 0.12 19.79
C LEU A 237 1.64 -0.47 19.37
N THR A 238 1.76 -0.84 18.09
CA THR A 238 3.01 -1.26 17.48
C THR A 238 3.95 -0.07 17.32
N LYS A 239 5.17 -0.18 17.85
CA LYS A 239 6.16 0.90 17.84
C LYS A 239 7.40 0.49 17.08
N PHE A 240 7.74 1.25 16.03
CA PHE A 240 9.00 1.14 15.27
C PHE A 240 9.36 -0.32 14.89
N ALA A 241 8.37 -1.09 14.44
CA ALA A 241 8.61 -2.44 13.95
C ALA A 241 9.11 -2.40 12.49
N ARG A 242 9.87 -3.41 12.11
CA ARG A 242 10.37 -3.56 10.75
C ARG A 242 9.33 -4.24 9.86
N SER A 243 9.02 -3.66 8.71
CA SER A 243 8.26 -4.33 7.65
C SER A 243 9.15 -5.29 6.83
N ASN A 244 8.56 -6.08 5.96
CA ASN A 244 9.28 -6.98 5.05
C ASN A 244 10.30 -6.25 4.16
N GLN A 245 10.01 -5.02 3.77
CA GLN A 245 10.90 -4.18 2.95
C GLN A 245 11.78 -3.24 3.78
N GLY A 246 11.78 -3.39 5.10
CA GLY A 246 12.60 -2.56 5.99
C GLY A 246 12.02 -1.18 6.30
N THR A 247 10.78 -0.91 5.92
CA THR A 247 10.08 0.33 6.28
C THR A 247 9.59 0.29 7.73
N CYS A 248 9.29 1.44 8.31
CA CYS A 248 8.90 1.57 9.71
C CYS A 248 7.39 1.40 9.88
N ILE A 249 6.99 0.43 10.69
CA ILE A 249 5.62 0.29 11.17
C ILE A 249 5.54 0.94 12.54
N ASN A 250 4.81 2.04 12.64
CA ASN A 250 4.66 2.80 13.87
C ASN A 250 3.24 3.34 14.01
N GLN A 251 2.53 2.91 15.04
CA GLN A 251 1.18 3.37 15.34
C GLN A 251 1.23 4.53 16.34
N ARG A 252 0.38 5.53 16.13
CA ARG A 252 0.29 6.73 16.96
C ARG A 252 -1.15 6.97 17.40
N PRO A 253 -1.42 7.27 18.70
CA PRO A 253 -2.74 7.65 19.15
C PRO A 253 -3.13 9.00 18.53
N ILE A 254 -4.40 9.14 18.14
CA ILE A 254 -4.99 10.39 17.64
C ILE A 254 -6.07 10.94 18.58
N VAL A 255 -6.43 10.18 19.62
CA VAL A 255 -7.45 10.54 20.61
C VAL A 255 -6.82 11.05 21.89
N THR A 256 -7.63 11.79 22.68
CA THR A 256 -7.23 12.36 23.98
C THR A 256 -7.98 11.68 25.13
N VAL A 257 -7.41 11.77 26.35
CA VAL A 257 -8.08 11.25 27.56
C VAL A 257 -9.36 12.01 27.84
N GLY A 258 -10.45 11.28 28.11
CA GLY A 258 -11.78 11.81 28.32
C GLY A 258 -12.61 12.01 27.04
N GLU A 259 -12.04 11.77 25.89
CA GLU A 259 -12.74 11.84 24.60
C GLU A 259 -13.74 10.67 24.46
N ARG A 260 -14.94 10.97 23.97
CA ARG A 260 -15.95 9.96 23.65
C ARG A 260 -15.70 9.44 22.23
N VAL A 261 -15.74 8.12 22.07
CA VAL A 261 -15.56 7.42 20.80
C VAL A 261 -16.77 6.59 20.45
N GLU A 262 -17.04 6.42 19.17
CA GLU A 262 -18.10 5.58 18.63
C GLU A 262 -17.54 4.25 18.12
N ALA A 263 -18.42 3.27 17.88
CA ALA A 263 -18.04 2.00 17.28
C ALA A 263 -17.47 2.20 15.86
N GLY A 264 -16.29 1.63 15.58
CA GLY A 264 -15.60 1.77 14.29
C GLY A 264 -14.80 3.06 14.14
N GLN A 265 -14.85 3.99 15.10
CA GLN A 265 -14.03 5.21 15.07
C GLN A 265 -12.55 4.86 15.22
N VAL A 266 -11.69 5.47 14.39
CA VAL A 266 -10.23 5.29 14.46
C VAL A 266 -9.69 5.98 15.71
N ILE A 267 -8.94 5.26 16.53
CA ILE A 267 -8.32 5.76 17.78
C ILE A 267 -6.80 5.87 17.68
N ALA A 268 -6.17 5.16 16.73
CA ALA A 268 -4.75 5.28 16.46
C ALA A 268 -4.47 5.13 14.97
N ASP A 269 -3.65 6.03 14.44
CA ASP A 269 -3.14 5.98 13.07
C ASP A 269 -2.00 4.97 12.94
N GLY A 270 -1.98 4.27 11.79
CA GLY A 270 -0.89 3.40 11.38
C GLY A 270 0.18 4.10 10.55
N PRO A 271 1.13 3.35 9.98
CA PRO A 271 2.10 3.88 9.03
C PRO A 271 1.39 4.41 7.78
N ALA A 272 1.87 5.52 7.23
CA ALA A 272 1.28 6.19 6.08
C ALA A 272 -0.23 6.48 6.22
N CYS A 273 -0.66 6.83 7.44
CA CYS A 273 -2.03 7.25 7.75
C CYS A 273 -2.03 8.59 8.48
N SER A 274 -3.07 9.37 8.28
CA SER A 274 -3.31 10.64 8.94
C SER A 274 -4.80 10.80 9.23
N GLN A 275 -5.16 10.94 10.51
CA GLN A 275 -6.56 11.10 10.98
C GLN A 275 -7.51 9.99 10.48
N GLY A 276 -7.03 8.75 10.43
CA GLY A 276 -7.80 7.60 9.97
C GLY A 276 -7.94 7.46 8.46
N GLU A 277 -7.19 8.22 7.67
CA GLU A 277 -7.14 8.13 6.22
C GLU A 277 -5.74 7.72 5.75
N ILE A 278 -5.66 6.98 4.63
CA ILE A 278 -4.37 6.68 4.02
C ILE A 278 -3.75 7.96 3.47
N ALA A 279 -2.52 8.23 3.90
CA ALA A 279 -1.73 9.40 3.54
C ALA A 279 -0.34 8.94 3.07
N LEU A 280 -0.16 8.79 1.76
CA LEU A 280 1.07 8.23 1.18
C LEU A 280 2.22 9.25 1.07
N GLY A 281 1.98 10.51 1.40
CA GLY A 281 2.98 11.56 1.25
C GLY A 281 2.62 12.87 1.95
N LYS A 282 2.96 13.98 1.30
CA LYS A 282 2.78 15.36 1.76
C LYS A 282 2.15 16.22 0.67
N ASN A 283 1.35 17.18 1.08
CA ASN A 283 0.89 18.24 0.18
C ASN A 283 1.97 19.29 0.03
N VAL A 284 2.48 19.48 -1.20
CA VAL A 284 3.57 20.43 -1.48
C VAL A 284 3.16 21.41 -2.57
N LEU A 285 3.62 22.64 -2.46
CA LEU A 285 3.44 23.65 -3.51
C LEU A 285 4.45 23.37 -4.64
N ILE A 286 3.94 23.20 -5.86
CA ILE A 286 4.73 22.91 -7.06
C ILE A 286 4.59 24.08 -8.04
N GLY A 287 5.71 24.58 -8.55
CA GLY A 287 5.77 25.53 -9.65
C GLY A 287 6.19 24.84 -10.95
N PHE A 288 5.41 24.95 -11.99
CA PHE A 288 5.72 24.43 -13.33
C PHE A 288 6.33 25.53 -14.17
N MET A 289 7.66 25.55 -14.27
CA MET A 289 8.40 26.54 -15.05
C MET A 289 9.79 26.01 -15.38
N THR A 290 10.45 26.59 -16.36
CA THR A 290 11.89 26.37 -16.59
C THR A 290 12.71 27.16 -15.56
N TRP A 291 13.77 26.54 -15.04
CA TRP A 291 14.65 27.18 -14.04
C TRP A 291 16.12 27.00 -14.41
N GLU A 292 16.65 27.92 -15.20
CA GLU A 292 18.08 27.99 -15.55
C GLU A 292 18.68 26.68 -16.09
N GLY A 293 17.86 25.81 -16.68
CA GLY A 293 18.23 24.48 -17.17
C GLY A 293 18.43 23.40 -16.10
N TYR A 294 18.33 23.72 -14.82
CA TYR A 294 18.52 22.74 -13.73
C TYR A 294 17.37 21.75 -13.57
N ASN A 295 16.23 22.00 -14.20
CA ASN A 295 15.07 21.11 -14.23
C ASN A 295 14.80 20.55 -15.65
N TYR A 296 15.87 20.34 -16.44
CA TYR A 296 15.78 19.74 -17.77
C TYR A 296 15.29 18.28 -17.71
N GLU A 297 14.38 17.92 -18.61
CA GLU A 297 13.70 16.62 -18.65
C GLU A 297 12.96 16.30 -17.34
N ASP A 298 13.35 15.22 -16.66
CA ASP A 298 12.74 14.72 -15.42
C ASP A 298 13.39 15.30 -14.16
N ALA A 299 14.31 16.26 -14.28
CA ALA A 299 14.97 16.87 -13.13
C ALA A 299 14.01 17.78 -12.37
N ILE A 300 14.06 17.72 -11.04
CA ILE A 300 13.21 18.48 -10.13
C ILE A 300 14.11 19.27 -9.17
N LEU A 301 13.81 20.54 -8.99
CA LEU A 301 14.43 21.38 -7.96
C LEU A 301 13.61 21.35 -6.68
N LEU A 302 14.29 21.18 -5.56
CA LEU A 302 13.67 21.16 -4.24
C LEU A 302 14.13 22.35 -3.41
N ASN A 303 13.20 22.93 -2.66
CA ASN A 303 13.53 23.97 -1.69
C ASN A 303 14.27 23.35 -0.49
N GLU A 304 15.33 24.01 0.01
CA GLU A 304 16.08 23.57 1.19
C GLU A 304 15.21 23.41 2.45
N ARG A 305 14.08 24.12 2.54
CA ARG A 305 13.11 24.00 3.62
C ARG A 305 12.64 22.57 3.82
N LEU A 306 12.39 21.82 2.72
CA LEU A 306 11.94 20.43 2.78
C LEU A 306 12.93 19.52 3.52
N VAL A 307 14.23 19.80 3.37
CA VAL A 307 15.29 19.06 4.08
C VAL A 307 15.44 19.55 5.51
N ARG A 308 15.39 20.86 5.73
CA ARG A 308 15.57 21.47 7.06
C ARG A 308 14.44 21.13 8.02
N GLU A 309 13.20 21.04 7.53
CA GLU A 309 12.01 20.77 8.32
C GLU A 309 11.64 19.27 8.35
N ASP A 310 12.51 18.41 7.83
CA ASP A 310 12.31 16.95 7.79
C ASP A 310 10.98 16.52 7.13
N VAL A 311 10.54 17.23 6.08
CA VAL A 311 9.21 17.04 5.44
C VAL A 311 9.05 15.64 4.85
N PHE A 312 10.10 15.13 4.16
CA PHE A 312 10.11 13.79 3.55
C PHE A 312 11.00 12.80 4.29
N THR A 313 11.18 12.97 5.58
CA THR A 313 12.02 12.09 6.40
C THR A 313 11.31 10.76 6.66
N SER A 314 12.00 9.67 6.41
CA SER A 314 11.53 8.31 6.65
C SER A 314 12.52 7.52 7.50
N ILE A 315 12.02 6.48 8.18
CA ILE A 315 12.82 5.57 9.01
C ILE A 315 12.90 4.23 8.28
N HIS A 316 14.13 3.77 8.05
CA HIS A 316 14.39 2.43 7.52
C HIS A 316 15.05 1.58 8.60
N ILE A 317 14.51 0.38 8.83
CA ILE A 317 14.98 -0.55 9.84
C ILE A 317 15.58 -1.75 9.12
N GLU A 318 16.87 -1.99 9.37
CA GLU A 318 17.57 -3.17 8.89
C GLU A 318 17.87 -4.08 10.07
N GLU A 319 17.65 -5.37 9.91
CA GLU A 319 17.92 -6.39 10.92
C GLU A 319 18.98 -7.35 10.36
N TYR A 320 20.08 -7.45 11.08
CA TYR A 320 21.16 -8.38 10.79
C TYR A 320 21.22 -9.42 11.89
N GLU A 321 21.13 -10.68 11.50
CA GLU A 321 21.21 -11.81 12.42
C GLU A 321 22.33 -12.74 11.97
N THR A 322 23.20 -13.13 12.90
CA THR A 322 24.25 -14.10 12.64
C THR A 322 24.38 -15.04 13.81
N GLU A 323 24.89 -16.23 13.57
CA GLU A 323 25.10 -17.29 14.55
C GLU A 323 26.57 -17.69 14.56
N SER A 324 27.07 -17.98 15.73
CA SER A 324 28.38 -18.65 15.88
C SER A 324 28.14 -20.16 15.81
N ARG A 325 28.80 -20.83 14.88
CA ARG A 325 28.61 -22.26 14.60
C ARG A 325 29.89 -23.07 14.83
N ASP A 326 29.69 -24.33 15.15
CA ASP A 326 30.79 -25.29 15.14
C ASP A 326 31.12 -25.68 13.70
N THR A 327 32.35 -25.42 13.27
CA THR A 327 32.84 -25.79 11.95
C THR A 327 33.91 -26.87 12.05
N LYS A 328 34.18 -27.56 10.94
CA LYS A 328 35.26 -28.56 10.84
C LYS A 328 36.67 -27.99 11.14
N LEU A 329 36.80 -26.64 11.06
CA LEU A 329 38.04 -25.91 11.31
C LEU A 329 38.14 -25.35 12.75
N GLY A 330 37.11 -25.56 13.58
CA GLY A 330 37.02 -25.08 14.96
C GLY A 330 35.70 -24.31 15.21
N MET A 331 35.47 -23.97 16.46
CA MET A 331 34.34 -23.16 16.91
C MET A 331 34.53 -21.73 16.44
N GLU A 332 33.45 -21.15 15.91
CA GLU A 332 33.35 -19.70 15.63
C GLU A 332 33.09 -18.97 16.96
N GLU A 333 33.66 -17.82 17.14
CA GLU A 333 33.40 -16.97 18.32
C GLU A 333 33.19 -15.51 17.94
N ILE A 334 32.42 -14.79 18.74
CA ILE A 334 32.23 -13.35 18.61
C ILE A 334 33.37 -12.66 19.34
N THR A 335 34.23 -11.94 18.61
CA THR A 335 35.42 -11.31 19.17
C THR A 335 35.78 -10.01 18.46
N ARG A 336 36.50 -9.12 19.15
CA ARG A 336 37.15 -7.95 18.58
C ARG A 336 38.46 -8.28 17.88
N ASP A 337 39.10 -9.37 18.28
CA ASP A 337 40.40 -9.77 17.73
C ASP A 337 40.23 -10.42 16.36
N ILE A 338 40.28 -9.61 15.32
CA ILE A 338 40.09 -10.01 13.92
C ILE A 338 41.38 -9.78 13.18
N PRO A 339 42.05 -10.83 12.66
CA PRO A 339 43.26 -10.65 11.90
C PRO A 339 42.98 -9.93 10.57
N ASN A 340 43.94 -9.09 10.14
CA ASN A 340 43.92 -8.34 8.90
C ASN A 340 42.79 -7.25 8.79
N VAL A 341 42.30 -6.76 9.92
CA VAL A 341 41.37 -5.63 10.00
C VAL A 341 42.04 -4.48 10.75
N GLY A 342 42.04 -3.28 10.17
CA GLY A 342 42.64 -2.10 10.80
C GLY A 342 41.87 -1.64 12.04
N GLU A 343 42.57 -1.15 13.06
CA GLU A 343 42.01 -0.67 14.33
C GLU A 343 40.91 0.42 14.14
N ASP A 344 41.01 1.25 13.12
CA ASP A 344 40.01 2.25 12.81
C ASP A 344 38.62 1.66 12.51
N THR A 345 38.57 0.44 11.99
CA THR A 345 37.34 -0.28 11.70
C THR A 345 36.75 -0.91 12.98
N LEU A 346 37.61 -1.23 13.95
CA LEU A 346 37.26 -1.91 15.20
C LEU A 346 36.99 -0.96 16.37
N LYS A 347 37.21 0.35 16.19
CA LYS A 347 37.10 1.34 17.27
C LYS A 347 35.73 1.45 17.95
N ASP A 348 34.68 1.07 17.22
CA ASP A 348 33.29 1.11 17.71
C ASP A 348 32.82 -0.22 18.29
N LEU A 349 33.71 -1.21 18.44
CA LEU A 349 33.45 -2.50 19.06
C LEU A 349 33.94 -2.50 20.52
N ASP A 350 33.20 -3.18 21.39
CA ASP A 350 33.62 -3.49 22.73
C ASP A 350 34.63 -4.66 22.75
N GLU A 351 35.08 -5.09 23.94
CA GLU A 351 36.02 -6.18 24.11
C GLU A 351 35.49 -7.53 23.61
N ASN A 352 34.15 -7.70 23.60
CA ASN A 352 33.46 -8.88 23.11
C ASN A 352 33.13 -8.82 21.61
N GLY A 353 33.61 -7.79 20.89
CA GLY A 353 33.31 -7.63 19.46
C GLY A 353 31.90 -7.10 19.15
N ILE A 354 31.16 -6.61 20.14
CA ILE A 354 29.81 -6.06 19.99
C ILE A 354 29.91 -4.54 19.77
N ILE A 355 29.11 -4.01 18.84
CA ILE A 355 29.12 -2.56 18.56
C ILE A 355 28.61 -1.77 19.76
N LEU A 356 29.41 -0.83 20.24
CA LEU A 356 29.05 0.10 21.30
C LEU A 356 27.86 0.97 20.85
N ARG A 357 26.80 0.99 21.67
CA ARG A 357 25.65 1.87 21.47
C ARG A 357 26.05 3.30 21.79
N ARG A 358 26.49 4.09 20.80
CA ARG A 358 26.76 5.51 21.00
C ARG A 358 25.44 6.31 20.93
N PRO A 359 25.13 7.11 21.96
CA PRO A 359 23.96 7.98 21.95
C PRO A 359 24.01 9.08 20.88
N HIS A 360 25.15 9.27 20.23
CA HIS A 360 25.39 10.33 19.22
C HIS A 360 25.16 9.94 17.76
N LEU A 361 24.62 8.77 17.46
CA LEU A 361 24.23 8.40 16.09
C LEU A 361 23.08 9.25 15.52
N PHE A 362 22.48 10.09 16.36
CA PHE A 362 21.48 11.10 15.96
C PHE A 362 22.05 12.50 15.70
N SER A 363 23.36 12.72 15.81
CA SER A 363 23.92 14.03 15.48
C SER A 363 24.16 14.14 13.98
N ARG A 364 23.53 15.14 13.36
CA ARG A 364 23.81 15.63 12.01
C ARG A 364 25.31 15.78 11.80
N LYS A 365 25.99 14.81 11.20
CA LYS A 365 27.26 15.11 10.51
C LYS A 365 26.92 15.47 9.08
N ARG A 366 27.14 16.74 8.70
CA ARG A 366 27.32 17.14 7.30
C ARG A 366 28.33 16.15 6.71
N LYS A 367 27.90 15.35 5.73
CA LYS A 367 28.83 14.60 4.90
C LYS A 367 29.46 15.57 3.94
N ASP A 368 30.72 15.87 4.14
CA ASP A 368 31.56 16.39 3.10
C ASP A 368 31.65 15.39 1.95
N ARG A 369 31.67 15.94 0.73
CA ARG A 369 31.64 15.19 -0.53
C ARG A 369 32.73 14.14 -0.55
N GLY A 370 32.39 12.90 -0.76
CA GLY A 370 33.30 11.88 -1.27
C GLY A 370 33.49 10.60 -0.47
N GLU A 371 33.03 10.48 0.75
CA GLU A 371 33.14 9.22 1.50
C GLU A 371 31.93 8.33 1.27
N LYS A 372 32.12 7.31 0.41
CA LYS A 372 31.26 6.11 0.42
C LYS A 372 31.30 5.56 1.84
N SER A 373 30.13 5.44 2.46
CA SER A 373 29.98 5.03 3.84
C SER A 373 30.90 3.86 4.18
N ALA A 374 31.79 4.06 5.14
CA ALA A 374 32.69 3.03 5.66
C ALA A 374 31.94 1.79 6.19
N TRP A 375 30.65 1.90 6.43
CA TRP A 375 29.71 0.87 6.92
C TRP A 375 29.49 -0.28 5.94
N GLY A 376 29.55 -0.07 4.65
CA GLY A 376 29.42 -1.15 3.64
C GLY A 376 30.66 -2.02 3.51
N ARG A 377 31.77 -1.70 4.16
CA ARG A 377 33.02 -2.47 4.11
C ARG A 377 33.38 -3.24 5.38
N ALA A 378 32.77 -2.93 6.51
CA ALA A 378 33.00 -3.64 7.77
C ALA A 378 32.33 -5.01 7.85
N TRP A 379 31.50 -5.35 6.86
CA TRP A 379 30.67 -6.56 6.81
C TRP A 379 31.17 -7.58 5.78
N ARG A 380 32.47 -7.71 5.58
CA ARG A 380 33.00 -8.88 4.88
C ARG A 380 33.14 -10.02 5.86
N ILE A 381 32.32 -11.05 5.66
CA ILE A 381 32.59 -12.39 6.19
C ILE A 381 33.89 -12.82 5.54
N LEU A 382 35.00 -12.77 6.27
CA LEU A 382 36.25 -13.33 5.82
C LEU A 382 36.32 -14.76 6.36
N PRO A 383 36.35 -15.79 5.50
CA PRO A 383 36.72 -17.10 5.93
C PRO A 383 38.18 -17.05 6.39
N LEU A 384 38.39 -17.24 7.67
CA LEU A 384 39.70 -17.28 8.24
C LEU A 384 40.25 -18.71 8.19
N ASN A 385 41.44 -18.88 7.67
CA ASN A 385 42.22 -20.13 7.77
C ASN A 385 42.57 -20.52 9.22
N SER A 386 42.01 -19.85 10.22
CA SER A 386 42.32 -20.03 11.65
C SER A 386 41.07 -20.29 12.53
N GLY A 387 39.96 -20.74 11.97
CA GLY A 387 38.83 -21.26 12.75
C GLY A 387 38.05 -20.24 13.59
N LYS A 388 38.19 -18.93 13.34
CA LYS A 388 37.46 -17.86 14.04
C LYS A 388 36.73 -16.98 13.05
N SER A 389 35.43 -16.75 13.24
CA SER A 389 34.61 -15.80 12.48
C SER A 389 33.76 -14.94 13.40
N LEU A 390 33.40 -13.79 12.92
CA LEU A 390 32.78 -12.72 13.69
C LEU A 390 31.27 -12.66 13.46
N PHE A 391 30.49 -12.48 14.52
CA PHE A 391 29.03 -12.46 14.47
C PHE A 391 28.43 -11.31 15.29
N PHE A 392 27.39 -10.65 14.72
CA PHE A 392 26.66 -9.60 15.39
C PHE A 392 25.15 -9.75 15.25
N ARG A 393 24.44 -9.54 16.34
CA ARG A 393 23.00 -9.28 16.32
C ARG A 393 22.76 -7.79 16.50
N ARG A 394 22.19 -7.12 15.49
CA ARG A 394 21.86 -5.69 15.58
C ARG A 394 20.51 -5.37 14.99
N ARG A 395 19.70 -4.65 15.76
CA ARG A 395 18.62 -3.79 15.23
C ARG A 395 19.21 -2.40 15.04
N SER A 396 19.40 -1.96 13.81
CA SER A 396 19.82 -0.60 13.52
C SER A 396 18.70 0.18 12.91
N THR A 397 18.34 1.29 13.54
CA THR A 397 17.43 2.28 12.99
C THR A 397 18.28 3.33 12.29
N GLN A 398 18.24 3.40 10.96
CA GLN A 398 18.86 4.48 10.20
C GLN A 398 17.77 5.47 9.79
N CYS A 399 17.87 6.71 10.27
CA CYS A 399 17.20 7.83 9.63
C CYS A 399 18.01 8.21 8.39
N SER A 400 17.50 7.94 7.20
CA SER A 400 18.09 8.45 5.97
C SER A 400 17.51 9.83 5.68
N PRO A 401 18.31 10.88 5.64
CA PRO A 401 17.84 12.20 5.23
C PRO A 401 17.54 12.29 3.73
N TYR A 402 17.83 11.23 2.99
CA TYR A 402 17.55 11.11 1.57
C TYR A 402 16.68 9.86 1.32
N GLY A 403 15.42 9.95 1.72
CA GLY A 403 14.42 9.06 1.15
C GLY A 403 14.50 9.21 -0.38
N ARG A 404 14.52 8.11 -1.14
CA ARG A 404 14.37 8.21 -2.59
C ARG A 404 13.11 9.02 -2.84
N LEU A 405 13.28 10.19 -3.44
CA LEU A 405 12.18 11.03 -3.89
C LEU A 405 11.29 10.18 -4.79
N VAL A 406 10.09 9.89 -4.34
CA VAL A 406 9.04 9.38 -5.20
C VAL A 406 8.75 10.52 -6.18
N ARG A 407 8.96 10.29 -7.46
CA ARG A 407 8.51 11.21 -8.50
C ARG A 407 7.00 11.37 -8.30
N ALA A 408 6.58 12.53 -7.84
CA ALA A 408 5.18 12.89 -7.99
C ALA A 408 4.96 13.12 -9.49
N ALA A 409 4.09 12.30 -10.06
CA ALA A 409 3.58 12.52 -11.41
C ALA A 409 2.56 13.66 -11.36
#